data_56969ac7b68c42246f74f703be0a4251
#
_entry.id   56969ac7b68c42246f74f703be0a4251
#
_cell.length_a   1.000
_cell.length_b   1.000
_cell.length_c   1.000
_cell.angle_alpha   90.00
_cell.angle_beta   90.00
_cell.angle_gamma   90.00
#
_symmetry.space_group_name_H-M   'P 1'
#
loop_
_entity.id
_entity.type
_entity.pdbx_description
1 polymer ?
#
loop_
_entity_poly.entity_id
_entity_poly.type
_entity_poly.pdbx_seq_one_letter_code
_entity_poly.pdbx_strand_id
1 'polypeptide(L)'
;AQKGTAKTLGTVPAISDETKAGETFNSSAEILVHPDGQTVYSSNRGHDSISVYRANPKTGKLKVIQVQPVRGAFPRNVNLTPDATWLLAAGADSNTVAAHRVDPKTGKLTYQRGSIVNVPSPICILFAK
;
A
#
# COMPACT_ATOMS: atom_id res chain seq x y z
N ALA A 1 -17.85 -23.06 18.16
CA ALA A 1 -17.21 -22.04 17.32
C ALA A 1 -17.35 -20.69 18.01
N GLN A 2 -16.24 -20.04 18.37
CA GLN A 2 -16.28 -18.65 18.87
C GLN A 2 -16.79 -17.74 17.73
N LYS A 3 -17.85 -16.98 17.98
CA LYS A 3 -18.29 -15.93 17.06
C LYS A 3 -17.17 -14.88 17.00
N GLY A 4 -16.57 -14.70 15.82
CA GLY A 4 -15.61 -13.61 15.59
C GLY A 4 -16.31 -12.27 15.78
N THR A 5 -15.76 -11.42 16.65
CA THR A 5 -16.24 -10.04 16.83
C THR A 5 -15.14 -9.09 16.36
N ALA A 6 -15.52 -8.04 15.64
CA ALA A 6 -14.65 -6.95 15.26
C ALA A 6 -15.00 -5.68 16.05
N LYS A 7 -13.98 -4.95 16.52
CA LYS A 7 -14.13 -3.67 17.21
C LYS A 7 -13.29 -2.62 16.49
N THR A 8 -13.90 -1.49 16.17
CA THR A 8 -13.17 -0.34 15.62
C THR A 8 -12.24 0.24 16.68
N LEU A 9 -10.95 0.36 16.37
CA LEU A 9 -9.93 0.96 17.24
C LEU A 9 -9.71 2.44 16.93
N GLY A 10 -10.11 2.90 15.75
CA GLY A 10 -9.99 4.29 15.30
C GLY A 10 -9.91 4.37 13.77
N THR A 11 -9.80 5.60 13.28
CA THR A 11 -9.58 5.93 11.86
C THR A 11 -8.27 6.69 11.73
N VAL A 12 -7.49 6.35 10.72
CA VAL A 12 -6.22 7.03 10.41
C VAL A 12 -6.28 7.49 8.96
N PRO A 13 -6.02 8.78 8.66
CA PRO A 13 -6.00 9.26 7.28
C PRO A 13 -4.86 8.59 6.51
N ALA A 14 -5.11 8.27 5.23
CA ALA A 14 -4.11 7.68 4.34
C ALA A 14 -3.08 8.71 3.86
N ILE A 15 -3.52 9.94 3.64
CA ILE A 15 -2.72 11.11 3.27
C ILE A 15 -3.07 12.27 4.20
N SER A 16 -2.20 13.28 4.31
CA SER A 16 -2.49 14.46 5.14
C SER A 16 -3.71 15.23 4.62
N ASP A 17 -4.36 15.98 5.51
CA ASP A 17 -5.49 16.84 5.13
C ASP A 17 -5.09 17.90 4.12
N GLU A 18 -3.87 18.45 4.22
CA GLU A 18 -3.30 19.40 3.26
C GLU A 18 -3.15 18.75 1.87
N THR A 19 -2.57 17.54 1.81
CA THR A 19 -2.46 16.78 0.56
C THR A 19 -3.84 16.49 -0.03
N LYS A 20 -4.77 16.05 0.80
CA LYS A 20 -6.14 15.73 0.39
C LYS A 20 -6.89 16.94 -0.17
N ALA A 21 -6.66 18.12 0.38
CA ALA A 21 -7.29 19.36 -0.10
C ALA A 21 -6.85 19.75 -1.53
N GLY A 22 -5.66 19.31 -1.96
CA GLY A 22 -5.16 19.50 -3.33
C GLY A 22 -5.64 18.43 -4.33
N GLU A 23 -6.29 17.36 -3.86
CA GLU A 23 -6.73 16.24 -4.70
C GLU A 23 -8.21 16.37 -5.09
N THR A 24 -8.51 16.23 -6.38
CA THR A 24 -9.89 16.18 -6.87
C THR A 24 -10.60 14.90 -6.43
N PHE A 25 -9.86 13.83 -6.26
CA PHE A 25 -10.33 12.52 -5.85
C PHE A 25 -9.24 11.76 -5.11
N ASN A 26 -9.59 11.13 -4.01
CA ASN A 26 -8.72 10.15 -3.37
C ASN A 26 -9.54 9.06 -2.70
N SER A 27 -9.21 7.80 -2.97
CA SER A 27 -9.82 6.65 -2.29
C SER A 27 -8.82 5.51 -2.14
N SER A 28 -8.91 4.79 -1.04
CA SER A 28 -8.11 3.58 -0.83
C SER A 28 -8.69 2.41 -1.63
N ALA A 29 -7.84 1.47 -2.06
CA ALA A 29 -8.24 0.27 -2.77
C ALA A 29 -7.75 -1.00 -2.06
N GLU A 30 -6.45 -1.25 -2.03
CA GLU A 30 -5.87 -2.43 -1.41
C GLU A 30 -5.30 -2.11 -0.03
N ILE A 31 -5.35 -3.10 0.86
CA ILE A 31 -4.69 -3.07 2.16
C ILE A 31 -3.97 -4.37 2.41
N LEU A 32 -2.70 -4.28 2.80
CA LEU A 32 -1.85 -5.44 3.10
C LEU A 32 -1.23 -5.29 4.48
N VAL A 33 -1.14 -6.41 5.19
CA VAL A 33 -0.34 -6.52 6.41
C VAL A 33 0.94 -7.27 6.08
N HIS A 34 2.09 -6.66 6.38
CA HIS A 34 3.38 -7.31 6.21
C HIS A 34 3.51 -8.49 7.20
N PRO A 35 4.23 -9.58 6.84
CA PRO A 35 4.44 -10.74 7.72
C PRO A 35 5.04 -10.42 9.10
N ASP A 36 5.69 -9.25 9.27
CA ASP A 36 6.16 -8.77 10.59
C ASP A 36 5.02 -8.46 11.59
N GLY A 37 3.76 -8.42 11.10
CA GLY A 37 2.58 -8.11 11.91
C GLY A 37 2.51 -6.66 12.42
N GLN A 38 3.43 -5.78 11.98
CA GLN A 38 3.51 -4.40 12.47
C GLN A 38 3.47 -3.34 11.36
N THR A 39 3.72 -3.73 10.11
CA THR A 39 3.69 -2.83 8.97
C THR A 39 2.43 -3.07 8.15
N VAL A 40 1.73 -2.01 7.79
CA VAL A 40 0.53 -2.06 6.95
C VAL A 40 0.71 -1.12 5.77
N TYR A 41 0.27 -1.55 4.58
CA TYR A 41 0.29 -0.78 3.35
C TYR A 41 -1.13 -0.57 2.86
N SER A 42 -1.44 0.63 2.36
CA SER A 42 -2.70 0.92 1.69
C SER A 42 -2.45 1.72 0.43
N SER A 43 -3.03 1.30 -0.70
CA SER A 43 -2.94 2.05 -1.95
C SER A 43 -3.97 3.17 -1.99
N ASN A 44 -3.57 4.33 -2.55
CA ASN A 44 -4.39 5.54 -2.68
C ASN A 44 -4.56 5.86 -4.18
N ARG A 45 -5.78 5.68 -4.68
CA ARG A 45 -6.17 6.04 -6.06
C ARG A 45 -6.49 7.53 -6.09
N GLY A 46 -6.01 8.22 -7.11
CA GLY A 46 -6.09 9.68 -7.28
C GLY A 46 -4.80 10.35 -6.83
N HIS A 47 -4.40 10.21 -5.58
CA HIS A 47 -3.07 10.65 -5.12
C HIS A 47 -1.93 9.72 -5.63
N ASP A 48 -2.28 8.53 -6.12
CA ASP A 48 -1.36 7.59 -6.77
C ASP A 48 -0.13 7.22 -5.92
N SER A 49 -0.41 6.85 -4.70
CA SER A 49 0.61 6.51 -3.70
C SER A 49 0.27 5.26 -2.89
N ILE A 50 1.23 4.85 -2.07
CA ILE A 50 1.07 3.84 -1.04
C ILE A 50 1.36 4.48 0.30
N SER A 51 0.39 4.45 1.21
CA SER A 51 0.59 4.83 2.60
C SER A 51 1.14 3.65 3.38
N VAL A 52 2.25 3.88 4.06
CA VAL A 52 2.90 2.91 4.94
C VAL A 52 2.60 3.28 6.37
N TYR A 53 2.05 2.33 7.12
CA TYR A 53 1.71 2.53 8.52
C TYR A 53 2.55 1.62 9.41
N ARG A 54 2.85 2.11 10.61
CA ARG A 54 3.34 1.29 11.72
C ARG A 54 2.19 1.05 12.69
N ALA A 55 1.91 -0.21 12.97
CA ALA A 55 0.97 -0.62 14.01
C ALA A 55 1.66 -0.67 15.37
N ASN A 56 0.99 -0.16 16.39
CA ASN A 56 1.41 -0.37 17.77
C ASN A 56 0.92 -1.76 18.23
N PRO A 57 1.81 -2.70 18.56
CA PRO A 57 1.42 -4.09 18.86
C PRO A 57 0.56 -4.22 20.13
N LYS A 58 0.62 -3.23 21.05
CA LYS A 58 -0.17 -3.26 22.30
C LYS A 58 -1.58 -2.69 22.11
N THR A 59 -1.75 -1.70 21.23
CA THR A 59 -3.02 -0.96 21.12
C THR A 59 -3.70 -1.17 19.77
N GLY A 60 -3.02 -1.73 18.77
CA GLY A 60 -3.48 -1.85 17.39
C GLY A 60 -3.57 -0.51 16.64
N LYS A 61 -3.24 0.62 17.28
CA LYS A 61 -3.28 1.93 16.62
C LYS A 61 -2.23 2.03 15.52
N LEU A 62 -2.64 2.61 14.39
CA LEU A 62 -1.77 2.85 13.23
C LEU A 62 -1.23 4.28 13.26
N LYS A 63 0.02 4.44 12.77
CA LYS A 63 0.65 5.73 12.48
C LYS A 63 1.22 5.68 11.08
N VAL A 64 0.90 6.67 10.23
CA VAL A 64 1.55 6.85 8.92
C VAL A 64 3.02 7.17 9.14
N ILE A 65 3.91 6.40 8.49
CA ILE A 65 5.36 6.59 8.55
C ILE A 65 5.97 6.95 7.19
N GLN A 66 5.20 6.79 6.11
CA GLN A 66 5.59 7.16 4.76
C GLN A 66 4.36 7.23 3.85
N VAL A 67 4.38 8.13 2.87
CA VAL A 67 3.53 8.11 1.69
C VAL A 67 4.46 8.03 0.49
N GLN A 68 4.42 6.89 -0.23
CA GLN A 68 5.33 6.56 -1.33
C GLN A 68 4.59 6.65 -2.67
N PRO A 69 5.00 7.51 -3.63
CA PRO A 69 4.43 7.51 -4.98
C PRO A 69 4.58 6.13 -5.67
N VAL A 70 3.52 5.63 -6.30
CA VAL A 70 3.52 4.30 -6.96
C VAL A 70 4.27 4.27 -8.30
N ARG A 71 4.58 5.43 -8.89
CA ARG A 71 5.16 5.53 -10.22
C ARG A 71 4.26 4.96 -11.33
N GLY A 72 2.97 5.15 -11.16
CA GLY A 72 1.89 4.79 -12.06
C GLY A 72 0.64 5.55 -11.64
N ALA A 73 -0.50 5.28 -12.28
CA ALA A 73 -1.76 5.93 -11.97
C ALA A 73 -2.83 4.90 -11.57
N PHE A 74 -3.67 5.28 -10.63
CA PHE A 74 -4.82 4.54 -10.14
C PHE A 74 -4.44 3.14 -9.59
N PRO A 75 -3.66 3.05 -8.51
CA PRO A 75 -3.17 1.77 -7.97
C PRO A 75 -4.32 0.97 -7.33
N ARG A 76 -4.99 0.15 -8.14
CA ARG A 76 -6.10 -0.69 -7.69
C ARG A 76 -5.67 -1.86 -6.84
N ASN A 77 -4.46 -2.34 -7.05
CA ASN A 77 -3.89 -3.45 -6.29
C ASN A 77 -2.41 -3.21 -6.04
N VAL A 78 -1.98 -3.60 -4.87
CA VAL A 78 -0.58 -3.77 -4.49
C VAL A 78 -0.42 -5.14 -3.87
N ASN A 79 0.72 -5.80 -4.06
CA ASN A 79 0.98 -7.06 -3.40
C ASN A 79 2.45 -7.23 -3.03
N LEU A 80 2.71 -7.90 -1.91
CA LEU A 80 4.05 -8.27 -1.47
C LEU A 80 4.49 -9.55 -2.16
N THR A 81 5.77 -9.64 -2.53
CA THR A 81 6.36 -10.91 -2.92
C THR A 81 6.26 -11.93 -1.77
N PRO A 82 6.28 -13.24 -2.05
CA PRO A 82 6.17 -14.27 -1.01
C PRO A 82 7.19 -14.16 0.13
N ASP A 83 8.38 -13.64 -0.18
CA ASP A 83 9.46 -13.34 0.78
C ASP A 83 9.33 -11.96 1.44
N ALA A 84 8.30 -11.18 1.06
CA ALA A 84 8.02 -9.83 1.54
C ALA A 84 9.17 -8.81 1.33
N THR A 85 10.13 -9.10 0.43
CA THR A 85 11.24 -8.18 0.14
C THR A 85 10.87 -7.09 -0.85
N TRP A 86 9.81 -7.29 -1.64
CA TRP A 86 9.30 -6.36 -2.62
C TRP A 86 7.81 -6.15 -2.49
N LEU A 87 7.36 -4.96 -2.83
CA LEU A 87 5.96 -4.63 -3.04
C LEU A 87 5.79 -4.20 -4.49
N LEU A 88 4.88 -4.88 -5.21
CA LEU A 88 4.51 -4.54 -6.57
C LEU A 88 3.23 -3.70 -6.55
N ALA A 89 3.18 -2.64 -7.35
CA ALA A 89 2.03 -1.75 -7.48
C ALA A 89 1.47 -1.78 -8.91
N ALA A 90 0.19 -2.13 -9.03
CA ALA A 90 -0.56 -2.19 -10.28
C ALA A 90 -1.29 -0.88 -10.54
N GLY A 91 -0.75 -0.04 -11.42
CA GLY A 91 -1.34 1.22 -11.89
C GLY A 91 -2.28 0.97 -13.06
N ALA A 92 -3.58 0.83 -12.78
CA ALA A 92 -4.58 0.43 -13.78
C ALA A 92 -4.69 1.44 -14.93
N ASP A 93 -4.70 2.74 -14.64
CA ASP A 93 -4.86 3.80 -15.65
C ASP A 93 -3.56 4.13 -16.38
N SER A 94 -2.41 3.81 -15.77
CA SER A 94 -1.09 3.96 -16.41
C SER A 94 -0.64 2.73 -17.19
N ASN A 95 -1.38 1.63 -17.13
CA ASN A 95 -0.98 0.34 -17.72
C ASN A 95 0.40 -0.13 -17.27
N THR A 96 0.73 0.03 -15.99
CA THR A 96 2.05 -0.28 -15.46
C THR A 96 2.01 -1.13 -14.20
N VAL A 97 3.04 -1.94 -14.02
CA VAL A 97 3.40 -2.51 -12.71
C VAL A 97 4.78 -2.01 -12.36
N ALA A 98 4.93 -1.43 -11.16
CA ALA A 98 6.17 -0.92 -10.63
C ALA A 98 6.58 -1.66 -9.36
N ALA A 99 7.89 -1.88 -9.14
CA ALA A 99 8.39 -2.54 -7.95
C ALA A 99 9.01 -1.54 -6.96
N HIS A 100 8.74 -1.80 -5.69
CA HIS A 100 9.27 -1.06 -4.56
C HIS A 100 9.97 -2.03 -3.61
N ARG A 101 11.21 -1.74 -3.25
CA ARG A 101 11.93 -2.52 -2.25
C ARG A 101 11.39 -2.21 -0.86
N VAL A 102 11.15 -3.24 -0.08
CA VAL A 102 10.75 -3.13 1.33
C VAL A 102 12.01 -3.08 2.20
N ASP A 103 12.14 -2.08 3.04
CA ASP A 103 13.19 -2.03 4.04
C ASP A 103 12.84 -3.00 5.19
N PRO A 104 13.68 -4.01 5.46
CA PRO A 104 13.35 -5.07 6.41
C PRO A 104 13.28 -4.61 7.87
N LYS A 105 13.82 -3.44 8.21
CA LYS A 105 13.81 -2.90 9.57
C LYS A 105 12.64 -1.95 9.81
N THR A 106 12.30 -1.17 8.79
CA THR A 106 11.32 -0.09 8.93
C THR A 106 10.02 -0.36 8.20
N GLY A 107 9.98 -1.31 7.25
CA GLY A 107 8.86 -1.55 6.35
C GLY A 107 8.65 -0.46 5.31
N LYS A 108 9.50 0.58 5.28
CA LYS A 108 9.41 1.66 4.31
C LYS A 108 9.70 1.18 2.90
N LEU A 109 9.13 1.85 1.92
CA LEU A 109 9.24 1.52 0.52
C LEU A 109 10.24 2.43 -0.18
N THR A 110 11.04 1.86 -1.09
CA THR A 110 11.90 2.59 -2.01
C THR A 110 11.63 2.11 -3.42
N TYR A 111 11.24 3.03 -4.31
CA TYR A 111 11.03 2.70 -5.72
C TYR A 111 12.31 2.14 -6.36
N GLN A 112 12.17 1.02 -7.05
CA GLN A 112 13.25 0.44 -7.85
C GLN A 112 13.28 1.08 -9.24
N ARG A 113 14.30 1.89 -9.51
CA ARG A 113 14.45 2.54 -10.82
C ARG A 113 14.54 1.48 -11.94
N GLY A 114 13.80 1.70 -13.03
CA GLY A 114 13.79 0.79 -14.17
C GLY A 114 12.93 -0.48 -13.98
N SER A 115 12.15 -0.59 -12.91
CA SER A 115 11.29 -1.75 -12.64
C SER A 115 9.91 -1.68 -13.29
N ILE A 116 9.59 -0.60 -13.98
CA ILE A 116 8.27 -0.45 -14.60
C ILE A 116 8.17 -1.40 -15.79
N VAL A 117 7.14 -2.23 -15.76
CA VAL A 117 6.72 -3.06 -16.90
C VAL A 117 5.34 -2.61 -17.38
N ASN A 118 5.12 -2.69 -18.69
CA ASN A 118 3.82 -2.38 -19.28
C ASN A 118 2.90 -3.60 -19.19
N VAL A 119 1.75 -3.42 -18.54
CA VAL A 119 0.71 -4.43 -18.41
C VAL A 119 -0.63 -3.73 -18.59
N PRO A 120 -1.42 -4.08 -19.62
CA PRO A 120 -2.70 -3.41 -19.88
C PRO A 120 -3.65 -3.53 -18.68
N SER A 121 -4.06 -2.37 -18.15
CA SER A 121 -5.02 -2.21 -17.04
C SER A 121 -4.89 -3.24 -15.91
N PRO A 122 -3.72 -3.34 -15.25
CA PRO A 122 -3.50 -4.34 -14.21
C PRO A 122 -4.33 -3.99 -12.97
N ILE A 123 -5.16 -4.94 -12.53
CA ILE A 123 -6.05 -4.76 -11.36
C ILE A 123 -5.84 -5.79 -10.26
N CYS A 124 -5.01 -6.79 -10.51
CA CYS A 124 -4.70 -7.84 -9.54
C CYS A 124 -3.31 -8.42 -9.82
N ILE A 125 -2.52 -8.57 -8.77
CA ILE A 125 -1.20 -9.22 -8.78
C ILE A 125 -1.30 -10.43 -7.85
N LEU A 126 -1.02 -11.62 -8.37
CA LEU A 126 -0.96 -12.85 -7.59
C LEU A 126 0.37 -13.56 -7.85
N PHE A 127 0.87 -14.23 -6.82
CA PHE A 127 2.07 -15.07 -6.92
C PHE A 127 1.65 -16.53 -6.89
N ALA A 128 2.03 -17.30 -7.90
CA ALA A 128 1.92 -18.74 -7.87
C ALA A 128 2.89 -19.34 -6.82
N LYS A 129 2.44 -20.40 -6.16
CA LYS A 129 3.28 -21.21 -5.26
C LYS A 129 4.02 -22.27 -6.05
#